data_589503599a30bbc377ff2087cf46361f
#
_entry.id   589503599a30bbc377ff2087cf46361f
#
_cell.length_a   1.000
_cell.length_b   1.000
_cell.length_c   1.000
_cell.angle_alpha   90.00
_cell.angle_beta   90.00
_cell.angle_gamma   90.00
#
_symmetry.space_group_name_H-M   'P 1'
#
loop_
_entity.id
_entity.type
_entity.pdbx_description
1 polymer ?
#
loop_
_entity_poly.entity_id
_entity_poly.type
_entity_poly.pdbx_seq_one_letter_code
_entity_poly.pdbx_strand_id
1 'polypeptide(L)'
;MLTYTQLKDVKTFCNSLHSTPDFKEVVVSLTEYATPDTVIDHNDTMPDDFEVYNVRFIRSDAIDSIQVEELCSDLYMLGCFNSWFLSSVLDIEEDVIAALQEAEAYEALGKMIVSMGKLKEVQQGYSSTDGYGHHFNHYDFSELELTIAGTDYLVFDNH
;
A
#
# COMPACT_ATOMS: atom_id res chain seq x y z
N MET A 1 -15.23 -2.28 10.28
CA MET A 1 -15.40 -3.64 10.87
C MET A 1 -15.84 -4.59 9.76
N LEU A 2 -15.25 -5.76 9.68
CA LEU A 2 -15.62 -6.79 8.71
C LEU A 2 -16.90 -7.49 9.15
N THR A 3 -17.79 -7.80 8.21
CA THR A 3 -18.93 -8.70 8.51
C THR A 3 -18.42 -10.13 8.66
N TYR A 4 -19.22 -11.00 9.27
CA TYR A 4 -18.87 -12.42 9.41
C TYR A 4 -18.65 -13.11 8.05
N THR A 5 -19.46 -12.78 7.04
CA THR A 5 -19.33 -13.30 5.68
C THR A 5 -18.01 -12.83 5.06
N GLN A 6 -17.67 -11.57 5.20
CA GLN A 6 -16.44 -10.97 4.68
C GLN A 6 -15.19 -11.59 5.33
N LEU A 7 -15.22 -11.84 6.65
CA LEU A 7 -14.17 -12.56 7.35
C LEU A 7 -14.01 -14.00 6.85
N LYS A 8 -15.11 -14.67 6.57
CA LYS A 8 -15.10 -16.02 6.02
C LYS A 8 -14.47 -16.05 4.63
N ASP A 9 -14.72 -15.06 3.79
CA ASP A 9 -14.14 -14.95 2.46
C ASP A 9 -12.64 -14.65 2.53
N VAL A 10 -12.22 -13.74 3.42
CA VAL A 10 -10.80 -13.47 3.69
C VAL A 10 -10.09 -14.74 4.20
N LYS A 11 -10.71 -15.46 5.12
CA LYS A 11 -10.18 -16.72 5.63
C LYS A 11 -10.02 -17.76 4.53
N THR A 12 -11.02 -17.90 3.66
CA THR A 12 -10.97 -18.84 2.52
C THR A 12 -9.84 -18.47 1.58
N PHE A 13 -9.67 -17.20 1.29
CA PHE A 13 -8.58 -16.69 0.49
C PHE A 13 -7.22 -16.95 1.14
N CYS A 14 -7.04 -16.58 2.40
CA CYS A 14 -5.80 -16.83 3.13
C CYS A 14 -5.44 -18.32 3.12
N ASN A 15 -6.42 -19.21 3.32
CA ASN A 15 -6.23 -20.64 3.21
C ASN A 15 -5.78 -21.10 1.81
N SER A 16 -6.24 -20.42 0.76
CA SER A 16 -5.87 -20.76 -0.62
C SER A 16 -4.44 -20.31 -0.97
N LEU A 17 -3.93 -19.29 -0.30
CA LEU A 17 -2.56 -18.79 -0.49
C LEU A 17 -1.51 -19.65 0.22
N HIS A 18 -1.94 -20.61 1.03
CA HIS A 18 -1.08 -21.27 1.99
C HIS A 18 0.02 -22.13 1.44
N SER A 19 1.23 -21.67 1.63
CA SER A 19 2.43 -22.51 1.75
C SER A 19 3.36 -22.11 2.91
N THR A 20 3.04 -21.04 3.66
CA THR A 20 3.92 -20.53 4.72
C THR A 20 3.25 -20.50 6.11
N PRO A 21 4.04 -20.69 7.20
CA PRO A 21 3.52 -20.63 8.58
C PRO A 21 2.81 -19.33 8.93
N ASP A 22 3.24 -18.21 8.34
CA ASP A 22 2.75 -16.87 8.64
C ASP A 22 1.29 -16.68 8.23
N PHE A 23 0.90 -17.23 7.09
CA PHE A 23 -0.51 -17.24 6.69
C PHE A 23 -1.38 -18.10 7.60
N LYS A 24 -0.83 -19.15 8.22
CA LYS A 24 -1.58 -19.94 9.21
C LYS A 24 -1.90 -19.09 10.45
N GLU A 25 -0.99 -18.23 10.87
CA GLU A 25 -1.21 -17.29 11.97
C GLU A 25 -2.31 -16.29 11.62
N VAL A 26 -2.32 -15.73 10.41
CA VAL A 26 -3.41 -14.87 9.90
C VAL A 26 -4.75 -15.60 9.96
N VAL A 27 -4.79 -16.86 9.53
CA VAL A 27 -6.01 -17.68 9.56
C VAL A 27 -6.49 -17.95 10.98
N VAL A 28 -5.58 -18.25 11.91
CA VAL A 28 -5.90 -18.44 13.33
C VAL A 28 -6.50 -17.16 13.90
N SER A 29 -5.89 -16.02 13.64
CA SER A 29 -6.39 -14.73 14.11
C SER A 29 -7.76 -14.38 13.55
N LEU A 30 -7.97 -14.60 12.26
CA LEU A 30 -9.29 -14.42 11.65
C LEU A 30 -10.33 -15.34 12.27
N THR A 31 -9.93 -16.53 12.71
CA THR A 31 -10.80 -17.50 13.39
C THR A 31 -11.15 -17.01 14.80
N GLU A 32 -10.21 -16.40 15.51
CA GLU A 32 -10.43 -15.80 16.82
C GLU A 32 -11.27 -14.52 16.73
N TYR A 33 -11.06 -13.72 15.69
CA TYR A 33 -11.88 -12.54 15.39
C TYR A 33 -13.32 -12.89 14.95
N ALA A 34 -13.52 -14.05 14.39
CA ALA A 34 -14.83 -14.52 13.92
C ALA A 34 -15.73 -15.04 15.06
N THR A 35 -15.50 -14.63 16.29
CA THR A 35 -16.47 -14.87 17.36
C THR A 35 -17.69 -13.98 17.15
N PRO A 36 -18.90 -14.46 17.51
CA PRO A 36 -20.14 -13.71 17.27
C PRO A 36 -20.18 -12.30 17.83
N ASP A 37 -19.34 -12.01 18.83
CA ASP A 37 -19.32 -10.74 19.54
C ASP A 37 -18.43 -9.66 18.90
N THR A 38 -17.61 -10.02 17.90
CA THR A 38 -16.55 -9.13 17.38
C THR A 38 -16.90 -8.45 16.05
N VAL A 39 -17.94 -8.84 15.37
CA VAL A 39 -18.02 -8.71 13.92
C VAL A 39 -19.29 -8.07 13.43
N ILE A 40 -19.85 -7.11 14.02
CA ILE A 40 -21.01 -6.52 13.30
C ILE A 40 -20.88 -5.01 13.28
N ASP A 41 -20.35 -4.50 12.19
CA ASP A 41 -20.87 -3.24 11.66
C ASP A 41 -22.12 -3.54 10.85
N HIS A 42 -23.26 -3.09 11.35
CA HIS A 42 -24.55 -3.29 10.68
C HIS A 42 -24.69 -2.51 9.37
N ASN A 43 -23.69 -1.73 8.99
CA ASN A 43 -23.70 -0.90 7.78
C ASN A 43 -23.04 -1.56 6.56
N ASP A 44 -22.51 -2.77 6.71
CA ASP A 44 -21.96 -3.59 5.60
C ASP A 44 -20.86 -2.91 4.76
N THR A 45 -20.21 -1.89 5.32
CA THR A 45 -19.14 -1.18 4.63
C THR A 45 -17.80 -1.78 4.96
N MET A 46 -17.13 -2.32 3.94
CA MET A 46 -15.74 -2.75 4.05
C MET A 46 -14.82 -1.53 4.21
N PRO A 47 -13.85 -1.56 5.13
CA PRO A 47 -12.83 -0.53 5.22
C PRO A 47 -11.98 -0.50 3.95
N ASP A 48 -11.43 0.69 3.64
CA ASP A 48 -10.56 0.89 2.48
C ASP A 48 -9.19 0.23 2.66
N ASP A 49 -8.74 0.11 3.89
CA ASP A 49 -7.43 -0.40 4.26
C ASP A 49 -7.53 -1.07 5.63
N PHE A 50 -7.10 -2.31 5.71
CA PHE A 50 -7.02 -3.02 6.98
C PHE A 50 -5.93 -4.08 6.94
N GLU A 51 -5.44 -4.40 8.12
CA GLU A 51 -4.40 -5.40 8.29
C GLU A 51 -4.88 -6.50 9.23
N VAL A 52 -4.56 -7.73 8.85
CA VAL A 52 -4.74 -8.90 9.71
C VAL A 52 -3.38 -9.54 9.87
N TYR A 53 -2.82 -9.45 11.08
CA TYR A 53 -1.40 -9.68 11.31
C TYR A 53 -0.57 -8.81 10.37
N ASN A 54 0.31 -9.38 9.60
CA ASN A 54 1.13 -8.65 8.65
C ASN A 54 0.63 -8.80 7.21
N VAL A 55 -0.63 -9.14 7.01
CA VAL A 55 -1.28 -9.16 5.69
C VAL A 55 -2.20 -7.97 5.58
N ARG A 56 -1.88 -7.08 4.67
CA ARG A 56 -2.61 -5.84 4.43
C ARG A 56 -3.54 -5.98 3.23
N PHE A 57 -4.76 -5.52 3.40
CA PHE A 57 -5.81 -5.51 2.38
C PHE A 57 -6.15 -4.06 2.06
N ILE A 58 -5.94 -3.65 0.83
CA ILE A 58 -6.22 -2.28 0.39
C ILE A 58 -7.24 -2.34 -0.73
N ARG A 59 -8.35 -1.61 -0.57
CA ARG A 59 -9.39 -1.55 -1.59
C ARG A 59 -8.82 -0.99 -2.89
N SER A 60 -9.10 -1.66 -4.02
CA SER A 60 -8.47 -1.36 -5.31
C SER A 60 -8.75 0.06 -5.82
N ASP A 61 -9.90 0.65 -5.46
CA ASP A 61 -10.24 2.02 -5.82
C ASP A 61 -9.68 3.09 -4.84
N ALA A 62 -9.12 2.68 -3.72
CA ALA A 62 -8.54 3.56 -2.71
C ALA A 62 -7.00 3.53 -2.67
N ILE A 63 -6.36 2.58 -3.35
CA ILE A 63 -4.92 2.32 -3.23
C ILE A 63 -4.06 3.52 -3.63
N ASP A 64 -4.44 4.24 -4.68
CA ASP A 64 -3.69 5.41 -5.14
C ASP A 64 -3.69 6.53 -4.09
N SER A 65 -4.85 6.82 -3.49
CA SER A 65 -4.94 7.84 -2.44
C SER A 65 -4.21 7.45 -1.16
N ILE A 66 -4.26 6.17 -0.79
CA ILE A 66 -3.51 5.64 0.35
C ILE A 66 -2.00 5.75 0.10
N GLN A 67 -1.53 5.38 -1.08
CA GLN A 67 -0.12 5.52 -1.44
C GLN A 67 0.34 6.98 -1.43
N VAL A 68 -0.48 7.90 -1.94
CA VAL A 68 -0.20 9.35 -1.88
C VAL A 68 -0.06 9.83 -0.43
N GLU A 69 -0.94 9.41 0.47
CA GLU A 69 -0.88 9.77 1.89
C GLU A 69 0.39 9.24 2.56
N GLU A 70 0.77 7.99 2.28
CA GLU A 70 2.00 7.40 2.80
C GLU A 70 3.25 8.10 2.27
N LEU A 71 3.32 8.36 0.97
CA LEU A 71 4.42 9.11 0.38
C LEU A 71 4.52 10.54 0.94
N CYS A 72 3.39 11.20 1.17
CA CYS A 72 3.36 12.53 1.78
C CYS A 72 3.88 12.52 3.22
N SER A 73 3.74 11.43 3.93
CA SER A 73 4.22 11.27 5.30
C SER A 73 5.72 10.95 5.40
N ASP A 74 6.35 10.51 4.30
CA ASP A 74 7.77 10.19 4.23
C ASP A 74 8.51 11.04 3.18
N LEU A 75 8.76 12.28 3.55
CA LEU A 75 9.44 13.25 2.67
C LEU A 75 10.86 12.84 2.31
N TYR A 76 11.54 12.11 3.20
CA TYR A 76 12.86 11.60 2.93
C TYR A 76 12.82 10.57 1.80
N MET A 77 11.89 9.61 1.87
CA MET A 77 11.69 8.60 0.82
C MET A 77 11.38 9.26 -0.53
N LEU A 78 10.52 10.28 -0.56
CA LEU A 78 10.23 11.03 -1.78
C LEU A 78 11.49 11.59 -2.44
N GLY A 79 12.40 12.13 -1.64
CA GLY A 79 13.68 12.66 -2.14
C GLY A 79 14.67 11.59 -2.59
N CYS A 80 14.48 10.33 -2.20
CA CYS A 80 15.33 9.21 -2.57
C CYS A 80 15.01 8.57 -3.93
N PHE A 81 13.91 8.94 -4.58
CA PHE A 81 13.61 8.44 -5.91
C PHE A 81 14.71 8.79 -6.91
N ASN A 82 14.85 7.95 -7.92
CA ASN A 82 15.86 8.12 -8.96
C ASN A 82 15.83 9.55 -9.56
N SER A 83 17.01 10.18 -9.72
CA SER A 83 17.14 11.55 -10.20
C SER A 83 16.52 11.76 -11.56
N TRP A 84 16.72 10.81 -12.49
CA TRP A 84 16.12 10.86 -13.81
C TRP A 84 14.59 10.80 -13.77
N PHE A 85 14.03 9.93 -12.92
CA PHE A 85 12.60 9.84 -12.73
C PHE A 85 12.02 11.15 -12.19
N LEU A 86 12.60 11.69 -11.11
CA LEU A 86 12.16 12.95 -10.53
C LEU A 86 12.32 14.13 -11.51
N SER A 87 13.43 14.18 -12.28
CA SER A 87 13.64 15.17 -13.34
C SER A 87 12.49 15.17 -14.34
N SER A 88 12.10 13.99 -14.80
CA SER A 88 11.01 13.82 -15.75
C SER A 88 9.65 14.28 -15.22
N VAL A 89 9.35 13.97 -13.95
CA VAL A 89 8.06 14.31 -13.33
C VAL A 89 7.99 15.79 -12.95
N LEU A 90 9.10 16.34 -12.43
CA LEU A 90 9.16 17.71 -11.92
C LEU A 90 9.43 18.76 -12.98
N ASP A 91 9.87 18.33 -14.17
CA ASP A 91 10.38 19.22 -15.23
C ASP A 91 11.54 20.12 -14.74
N ILE A 92 12.48 19.48 -14.03
CA ILE A 92 13.70 20.09 -13.50
C ILE A 92 14.89 19.32 -14.07
N GLU A 93 15.97 20.02 -14.43
CA GLU A 93 17.20 19.39 -14.91
C GLU A 93 17.71 18.32 -13.95
N GLU A 94 18.09 17.15 -14.47
CA GLU A 94 18.53 16.03 -13.67
C GLU A 94 19.72 16.37 -12.77
N ASP A 95 20.67 17.17 -13.28
CA ASP A 95 21.85 17.61 -12.54
C ASP A 95 21.49 18.40 -11.27
N VAL A 96 20.38 19.14 -11.27
CA VAL A 96 19.88 19.86 -10.09
C VAL A 96 19.35 18.87 -9.07
N ILE A 97 18.58 17.89 -9.48
CA ILE A 97 18.07 16.83 -8.59
C ILE A 97 19.25 16.04 -8.01
N ALA A 98 20.17 15.60 -8.86
CA ALA A 98 21.35 14.84 -8.44
C ALA A 98 22.20 15.62 -7.44
N ALA A 99 22.40 16.92 -7.65
CA ALA A 99 23.15 17.78 -6.73
C ALA A 99 22.50 17.88 -5.35
N LEU A 100 21.16 17.95 -5.29
CA LEU A 100 20.42 17.94 -4.02
C LEU A 100 20.58 16.59 -3.30
N GLN A 101 20.56 15.49 -4.04
CA GLN A 101 20.75 14.13 -3.49
C GLN A 101 22.20 13.92 -3.01
N GLU A 102 23.21 14.38 -3.76
CA GLU A 102 24.61 14.35 -3.35
C GLU A 102 24.87 15.19 -2.07
N ALA A 103 24.13 16.25 -1.88
CA ALA A 103 24.13 17.05 -0.65
C ALA A 103 23.30 16.44 0.49
N GLU A 104 22.77 15.22 0.31
CA GLU A 104 21.88 14.54 1.25
C GLU A 104 20.62 15.35 1.63
N ALA A 105 20.17 16.24 0.74
CA ALA A 105 19.01 17.09 0.93
C ALA A 105 17.68 16.39 0.56
N TYR A 106 17.56 15.11 0.87
CA TYR A 106 16.40 14.27 0.47
C TYR A 106 15.08 14.79 1.03
N GLU A 107 15.04 15.16 2.29
CA GLU A 107 13.81 15.70 2.91
C GLU A 107 13.39 17.04 2.29
N ALA A 108 14.37 17.89 1.97
CA ALA A 108 14.12 19.17 1.30
C ALA A 108 13.56 18.95 -0.12
N LEU A 109 14.11 17.97 -0.82
CA LEU A 109 13.62 17.56 -2.15
C LEU A 109 12.19 17.00 -2.05
N GLY A 110 11.88 16.18 -1.05
CA GLY A 110 10.52 15.70 -0.79
C GLY A 110 9.54 16.84 -0.50
N LYS A 111 9.93 17.82 0.32
CA LYS A 111 9.13 19.04 0.57
C LYS A 111 8.88 19.84 -0.71
N MET A 112 9.87 19.92 -1.58
CA MET A 112 9.74 20.59 -2.88
C MET A 112 8.72 19.90 -3.76
N ILE A 113 8.75 18.56 -3.86
CA ILE A 113 7.78 17.76 -4.62
C ILE A 113 6.34 18.07 -4.16
N VAL A 114 6.11 18.05 -2.85
CA VAL A 114 4.79 18.37 -2.26
C VAL A 114 4.39 19.81 -2.56
N SER A 115 5.30 20.76 -2.37
CA SER A 115 5.04 22.20 -2.58
C SER A 115 4.73 22.53 -4.04
N MET A 116 5.29 21.80 -4.98
CA MET A 116 5.03 21.94 -6.43
C MET A 116 3.70 21.32 -6.85
N GLY A 117 3.01 20.61 -5.96
CA GLY A 117 1.79 19.88 -6.28
C GLY A 117 2.01 18.65 -7.17
N LYS A 118 3.22 18.06 -7.15
CA LYS A 118 3.64 16.96 -8.02
C LYS A 118 3.56 15.58 -7.39
N LEU A 119 3.08 15.50 -6.15
CA LEU A 119 3.02 14.24 -5.40
C LEU A 119 2.21 13.15 -6.10
N LYS A 120 1.09 13.53 -6.73
CA LYS A 120 0.24 12.57 -7.45
C LYS A 120 0.92 12.04 -8.71
N GLU A 121 1.63 12.89 -9.45
CA GLU A 121 2.37 12.45 -10.64
C GLU A 121 3.55 11.54 -10.25
N VAL A 122 4.22 11.83 -9.13
CA VAL A 122 5.27 10.94 -8.58
C VAL A 122 4.66 9.60 -8.20
N GLN A 123 3.54 9.58 -7.49
CA GLN A 123 2.85 8.34 -7.12
C GLN A 123 2.44 7.53 -8.36
N GLN A 124 1.84 8.16 -9.36
CA GLN A 124 1.42 7.48 -10.59
C GLN A 124 2.60 6.91 -11.38
N GLY A 125 3.68 7.66 -11.50
CA GLY A 125 4.91 7.18 -12.13
C GLY A 125 5.54 6.01 -11.36
N TYR A 126 5.56 6.08 -10.05
CA TYR A 126 6.08 5.04 -9.18
C TYR A 126 5.27 3.74 -9.32
N SER A 127 3.95 3.80 -9.14
CA SER A 127 3.11 2.61 -9.22
C SER A 127 3.05 1.98 -10.62
N SER A 128 3.12 2.80 -11.68
CA SER A 128 3.12 2.27 -13.05
C SER A 128 4.45 1.64 -13.47
N THR A 129 5.55 2.03 -12.85
CA THR A 129 6.90 1.50 -13.15
C THR A 129 7.23 0.29 -12.30
N ASP A 130 7.02 0.39 -11.00
CA ASP A 130 7.47 -0.60 -10.00
C ASP A 130 6.32 -1.46 -9.46
N GLY A 131 5.06 -1.08 -9.70
CA GLY A 131 3.89 -1.72 -9.14
C GLY A 131 3.62 -1.35 -7.69
N TYR A 132 2.43 -1.64 -7.21
CA TYR A 132 2.05 -1.40 -5.80
C TYR A 132 2.79 -2.32 -4.83
N GLY A 133 3.13 -3.54 -5.25
CA GLY A 133 3.88 -4.50 -4.45
C GLY A 133 5.24 -3.98 -4.00
N HIS A 134 5.90 -3.17 -4.82
CA HIS A 134 7.16 -2.55 -4.44
C HIS A 134 7.03 -1.64 -3.20
N HIS A 135 5.92 -0.93 -3.10
CA HIS A 135 5.64 -0.04 -1.96
C HIS A 135 5.04 -0.78 -0.76
N PHE A 136 4.00 -1.60 -1.00
CA PHE A 136 3.20 -2.19 0.07
C PHE A 136 3.66 -3.58 0.51
N ASN A 137 4.52 -4.24 -0.26
CA ASN A 137 4.91 -5.64 -0.05
C ASN A 137 6.43 -5.82 0.13
N HIS A 138 7.10 -4.87 0.76
CA HIS A 138 8.54 -4.91 1.07
C HIS A 138 9.41 -5.32 -0.13
N TYR A 139 9.22 -4.64 -1.28
CA TYR A 139 9.96 -4.90 -2.52
C TYR A 139 9.65 -6.25 -3.21
N ASP A 140 8.67 -6.98 -2.75
CA ASP A 140 8.10 -8.06 -3.53
C ASP A 140 7.09 -7.49 -4.53
N PHE A 141 7.35 -7.68 -5.81
CA PHE A 141 6.52 -7.14 -6.91
C PHE A 141 5.21 -7.90 -7.11
N SER A 142 4.93 -8.92 -6.31
CA SER A 142 3.69 -9.67 -6.43
C SER A 142 2.49 -8.84 -5.97
N GLU A 143 1.50 -8.77 -6.83
CA GLU A 143 0.20 -8.16 -6.56
C GLU A 143 -0.85 -9.26 -6.63
N LEU A 144 -1.60 -9.42 -5.55
CA LEU A 144 -2.69 -10.37 -5.48
C LEU A 144 -4.00 -9.60 -5.41
N GLU A 145 -4.92 -9.94 -6.30
CA GLU A 145 -6.26 -9.37 -6.32
C GLU A 145 -7.26 -10.35 -5.67
N LEU A 146 -8.15 -9.81 -4.87
CA LEU A 146 -9.20 -10.56 -4.21
C LEU A 146 -10.50 -9.77 -4.17
N THR A 147 -11.60 -10.42 -4.53
CA THR A 147 -12.93 -9.87 -4.31
C THR A 147 -13.54 -10.44 -3.03
N ILE A 148 -13.87 -9.56 -2.08
CA ILE A 148 -14.50 -9.91 -0.81
C ILE A 148 -15.87 -9.26 -0.77
N ALA A 149 -16.93 -10.06 -0.77
CA ALA A 149 -18.32 -9.57 -0.74
C ALA A 149 -18.63 -8.48 -1.78
N GLY A 150 -18.09 -8.64 -3.00
CA GLY A 150 -18.30 -7.69 -4.11
C GLY A 150 -17.37 -6.47 -4.10
N THR A 151 -16.43 -6.39 -3.18
CA THR A 151 -15.42 -5.32 -3.10
C THR A 151 -14.05 -5.88 -3.46
N ASP A 152 -13.34 -5.23 -4.38
CA ASP A 152 -12.03 -5.67 -4.85
C ASP A 152 -10.91 -5.09 -4.00
N TYR A 153 -10.00 -5.96 -3.58
CA TYR A 153 -8.82 -5.66 -2.78
C TYR A 153 -7.54 -6.11 -3.45
N LEU A 154 -6.48 -5.33 -3.26
CA LEU A 154 -5.11 -5.78 -3.41
C LEU A 154 -4.59 -6.24 -2.06
N VAL A 155 -3.86 -7.36 -2.04
CA VAL A 155 -3.40 -8.02 -0.82
C VAL A 155 -1.88 -8.06 -0.80
N PHE A 156 -1.31 -7.59 0.29
CA PHE A 156 0.14 -7.47 0.45
C PHE A 156 0.61 -8.17 1.72
N ASP A 157 1.77 -8.78 1.62
CA ASP A 157 2.47 -9.40 2.75
C ASP A 157 3.49 -8.41 3.34
N ASN A 158 3.21 -7.93 4.55
CA ASN A 158 4.06 -6.97 5.26
C ASN A 158 5.05 -7.64 6.23
N HIS A 159 5.31 -8.92 6.09
CA HIS A 159 6.31 -9.60 6.92
C HIS A 159 7.76 -9.13 6.59
#